data_f4d88a8e32f771f615b2a483b4579f1c
#
_entry.id   f4d88a8e32f771f615b2a483b4579f1c
#
_cell.length_a   1.000
_cell.length_b   1.000
_cell.length_c   1.000
_cell.angle_alpha   90.00
_cell.angle_beta   90.00
_cell.angle_gamma   90.00
#
_symmetry.space_group_name_H-M   'P 1'
#
loop_
_entity.id
_entity.type
_entity.pdbx_description
1 polymer ?
#
loop_
_entity_poly.entity_id
_entity_poly.type
_entity_poly.pdbx_seq_one_letter_code
_entity_poly.pdbx_strand_id
1 'polypeptide(L)'
;MTYLLDTNIFITAKNKLPMDVYPSFWQALSQLAANGSFRSIKKVEDEIRKGKDELVDWIDRSLPKDFFIAENTDTLTALSTVSQWTTLNRVYSPAAKAEFVSVADSWIVAEALSQSVTVVTHETSDPICKKRVKIPDVC
;
A
#
# COMPACT_ATOMS: atom_id res chain seq x y z
N MET A 1 -0.02 14.44 10.33
CA MET A 1 -0.43 13.02 10.27
C MET A 1 -0.05 12.46 8.90
N THR A 2 0.53 11.28 8.87
CA THR A 2 0.96 10.63 7.63
C THR A 2 0.05 9.45 7.32
N TYR A 3 -0.27 9.29 6.03
CA TYR A 3 -1.06 8.17 5.52
C TYR A 3 -0.22 7.38 4.53
N LEU A 4 -0.29 6.05 4.61
CA LEU A 4 0.35 5.15 3.65
C LEU A 4 -0.65 4.74 2.58
N LEU A 5 -0.32 4.99 1.32
CA LEU A 5 -1.18 4.68 0.18
C LEU A 5 -0.86 3.28 -0.35
N ASP A 6 -1.89 2.44 -0.45
CA ASP A 6 -1.80 1.13 -1.08
C ASP A 6 -1.74 1.26 -2.62
N THR A 7 -1.23 0.23 -3.27
CA THR A 7 -1.07 0.18 -4.74
C THR A 7 -2.37 0.49 -5.48
N ASN A 8 -3.50 -0.04 -5.01
CA ASN A 8 -4.79 0.14 -5.68
C ASN A 8 -5.27 1.59 -5.70
N ILE A 9 -4.82 2.43 -4.77
CA ILE A 9 -5.11 3.87 -4.79
C ILE A 9 -4.59 4.49 -6.08
N PHE A 10 -3.33 4.22 -6.43
CA PHE A 10 -2.68 4.75 -7.64
C PHE A 10 -3.30 4.18 -8.92
N ILE A 11 -3.48 2.87 -8.98
CA ILE A 11 -3.99 2.19 -10.17
C ILE A 11 -5.44 2.59 -10.45
N THR A 12 -6.29 2.62 -9.42
CA THR A 12 -7.68 3.05 -9.57
C THR A 12 -7.77 4.51 -9.97
N ALA A 13 -6.95 5.38 -9.39
CA ALA A 13 -6.90 6.79 -9.76
C ALA A 13 -6.49 6.98 -11.22
N LYS A 14 -5.45 6.27 -11.67
CA LYS A 14 -5.03 6.31 -13.08
C LYS A 14 -6.17 5.91 -14.03
N ASN A 15 -6.91 4.85 -13.69
CA ASN A 15 -7.96 4.31 -14.54
C ASN A 15 -9.23 5.16 -14.54
N LYS A 16 -9.60 5.73 -13.40
CA LYS A 16 -10.86 6.50 -13.24
C LYS A 16 -10.68 8.01 -13.37
N LEU A 17 -9.49 8.50 -13.08
CA LEU A 17 -9.16 9.93 -13.09
C LEU A 17 -7.92 10.16 -13.95
N PRO A 18 -8.00 9.95 -15.28
CA PRO A 18 -6.83 10.13 -16.16
C PRO A 18 -6.16 11.48 -15.98
N MET A 19 -4.84 11.51 -16.03
CA MET A 19 -4.02 12.71 -15.71
C MET A 19 -4.29 13.88 -16.62
N ASP A 20 -4.61 13.63 -17.87
CA ASP A 20 -4.93 14.64 -18.88
C ASP A 20 -6.32 15.26 -18.68
N VAL A 21 -7.25 14.52 -18.08
CA VAL A 21 -8.63 14.97 -17.81
C VAL A 21 -8.76 15.57 -16.40
N TYR A 22 -8.04 15.04 -15.45
CA TYR A 22 -8.11 15.45 -14.02
C TYR A 22 -6.75 15.93 -13.48
N PRO A 23 -6.08 16.91 -14.12
CA PRO A 23 -4.75 17.34 -13.69
C PRO A 23 -4.71 17.89 -12.26
N SER A 24 -5.78 18.52 -11.80
CA SER A 24 -5.85 19.09 -10.45
C SER A 24 -5.85 18.01 -9.35
N PHE A 25 -6.43 16.84 -9.60
CA PHE A 25 -6.35 15.70 -8.68
C PHE A 25 -4.90 15.25 -8.49
N TRP A 26 -4.17 15.07 -9.59
CA TRP A 26 -2.78 14.61 -9.56
C TRP A 26 -1.84 15.65 -8.98
N GLN A 27 -2.09 16.94 -9.23
CA GLN A 27 -1.39 18.03 -8.57
C GLN A 27 -1.61 18.03 -7.05
N ALA A 28 -2.83 17.89 -6.59
CA ALA A 28 -3.16 17.82 -5.18
C ALA A 28 -2.46 16.62 -4.51
N LEU A 29 -2.44 15.47 -5.17
CA LEU A 29 -1.76 14.27 -4.66
C LEU A 29 -0.25 14.51 -4.54
N SER A 30 0.39 15.14 -5.53
CA SER A 30 1.81 15.46 -5.46
C SER A 30 2.14 16.50 -4.38
N GLN A 31 1.26 17.45 -4.13
CA GLN A 31 1.43 18.44 -3.05
C GLN A 31 1.34 17.79 -1.67
N LEU A 32 0.38 16.89 -1.48
CA LEU A 32 0.25 16.13 -0.22
C LEU A 32 1.43 15.18 -0.01
N ALA A 33 2.00 14.65 -1.08
CA ALA A 33 3.24 13.89 -1.00
C ALA A 33 4.43 14.78 -0.63
N ALA A 34 4.54 15.96 -1.23
CA ALA A 34 5.63 16.91 -0.97
C ALA A 34 5.65 17.39 0.48
N ASN A 35 4.50 17.56 1.12
CA ASN A 35 4.42 17.99 2.53
C ASN A 35 4.48 16.84 3.53
N GLY A 36 4.63 15.59 3.07
CA GLY A 36 4.75 14.41 3.93
C GLY A 36 3.43 13.83 4.44
N SER A 37 2.28 14.36 4.01
CA SER A 37 0.97 13.84 4.42
C SER A 37 0.69 12.47 3.81
N PHE A 38 1.12 12.25 2.57
CA PHE A 38 0.99 10.97 1.88
C PHE A 38 2.37 10.37 1.63
N ARG A 39 2.50 9.08 1.92
CA ARG A 39 3.68 8.27 1.61
C ARG A 39 3.23 6.87 1.19
N SER A 40 4.15 6.06 0.77
CA SER A 40 3.93 4.64 0.52
C SER A 40 5.21 3.86 0.83
N ILE A 41 5.28 2.62 0.42
CA ILE A 41 6.42 1.75 0.68
C ILE A 41 7.08 1.30 -0.63
N LYS A 42 8.33 0.86 -0.52
CA LYS A 42 9.12 0.39 -1.67
C LYS A 42 8.45 -0.75 -2.42
N LYS A 43 7.80 -1.67 -1.72
CA LYS A 43 7.06 -2.78 -2.33
C LYS A 43 5.92 -2.32 -3.22
N VAL A 44 5.23 -1.24 -2.84
CA VAL A 44 4.18 -0.62 -3.67
C VAL A 44 4.80 0.01 -4.93
N GLU A 45 5.93 0.71 -4.79
CA GLU A 45 6.66 1.24 -5.95
C GLU A 45 7.03 0.14 -6.94
N ASP A 46 7.55 -0.98 -6.45
CA ASP A 46 7.94 -2.11 -7.30
C ASP A 46 6.74 -2.69 -8.07
N GLU A 47 5.58 -2.78 -7.44
CA GLU A 47 4.35 -3.22 -8.10
C GLU A 47 3.91 -2.24 -9.20
N ILE A 48 3.93 -0.96 -8.92
CA ILE A 48 3.55 0.08 -9.88
C ILE A 48 4.50 0.07 -11.09
N ARG A 49 5.81 -0.06 -10.85
CA ARG A 49 6.81 -0.06 -11.93
C ARG A 49 6.70 -1.26 -12.87
N LYS A 50 6.12 -2.37 -12.41
CA LYS A 50 5.83 -3.52 -13.28
C LYS A 50 4.85 -3.19 -14.40
N GLY A 51 3.98 -2.22 -14.21
CA GLY A 51 2.99 -1.78 -15.21
C GLY A 51 3.60 -1.03 -16.40
N LYS A 52 4.77 -0.40 -16.23
CA LYS A 52 5.52 0.32 -17.29
C LYS A 52 4.65 1.32 -18.06
N ASP A 53 3.79 2.05 -17.37
CA ASP A 53 2.87 3.01 -17.97
C ASP A 53 3.13 4.45 -17.51
N GLU A 54 2.20 5.35 -17.81
CA GLU A 54 2.27 6.77 -17.46
C GLU A 54 2.40 7.05 -15.96
N LEU A 55 1.94 6.11 -15.12
CA LEU A 55 2.04 6.25 -13.68
C LEU A 55 3.50 6.21 -13.20
N VAL A 56 4.36 5.43 -13.86
CA VAL A 56 5.81 5.39 -13.59
C VAL A 56 6.44 6.75 -13.89
N ASP A 57 6.10 7.34 -15.04
CA ASP A 57 6.62 8.66 -15.41
C ASP A 57 6.16 9.75 -14.45
N TRP A 58 4.91 9.68 -14.01
CA TRP A 58 4.38 10.63 -13.03
C TRP A 58 5.09 10.50 -11.68
N ILE A 59 5.35 9.28 -11.19
CA ILE A 59 6.11 9.04 -9.97
C ILE A 59 7.48 9.70 -10.06
N ASP A 60 8.21 9.47 -11.15
CA ASP A 60 9.57 9.96 -11.30
C ASP A 60 9.64 11.50 -11.39
N ARG A 61 8.60 12.15 -11.94
CA ARG A 61 8.54 13.60 -12.10
C ARG A 61 7.93 14.34 -10.91
N SER A 62 6.99 13.72 -10.21
CA SER A 62 6.07 14.45 -9.33
C SER A 62 6.20 14.10 -7.86
N LEU A 63 6.75 12.94 -7.52
CA LEU A 63 6.89 12.52 -6.13
C LEU A 63 8.29 12.80 -5.57
N PRO A 64 8.39 13.16 -4.26
CA PRO A 64 9.68 13.26 -3.59
C PRO A 64 10.44 11.93 -3.62
N LYS A 65 11.78 12.00 -3.59
CA LYS A 65 12.63 10.80 -3.59
C LYS A 65 12.42 9.90 -2.38
N ASP A 66 11.99 10.46 -1.26
CA ASP A 66 11.73 9.75 -0.02
C ASP A 66 10.26 9.32 0.16
N PHE A 67 9.44 9.48 -0.89
CA PHE A 67 8.02 9.12 -0.84
C PHE A 67 7.82 7.62 -0.53
N PHE A 68 8.60 6.76 -1.18
CA PHE A 68 8.54 5.32 -0.96
C PHE A 68 9.52 4.90 0.13
N ILE A 69 8.99 4.46 1.26
CA ILE A 69 9.77 4.07 2.44
C ILE A 69 10.37 2.69 2.22
N ALA A 70 11.69 2.56 2.39
CA ALA A 70 12.36 1.27 2.36
C ALA A 70 12.15 0.50 3.67
N GLU A 71 12.19 -0.82 3.59
CA GLU A 71 12.10 -1.69 4.76
C GLU A 71 13.28 -1.46 5.71
N ASN A 72 13.01 -1.49 6.99
CA ASN A 72 14.03 -1.42 8.04
C ASN A 72 13.79 -2.51 9.10
N THR A 73 14.61 -2.54 10.14
CA THR A 73 14.49 -3.53 11.22
C THR A 73 13.14 -3.49 11.91
N ASP A 74 12.58 -2.30 12.14
CA ASP A 74 11.27 -2.15 12.79
C ASP A 74 10.14 -2.68 11.89
N THR A 75 10.23 -2.43 10.58
CA THR A 75 9.30 -2.99 9.60
C THR A 75 9.35 -4.52 9.59
N LEU A 76 10.55 -5.10 9.63
CA LEU A 76 10.73 -6.56 9.66
C LEU A 76 10.16 -7.18 10.95
N THR A 77 10.35 -6.53 12.08
CA THR A 77 9.77 -6.96 13.36
C THR A 77 8.24 -6.91 13.30
N ALA A 78 7.67 -5.83 12.78
CA ALA A 78 6.24 -5.69 12.60
C ALA A 78 5.69 -6.72 11.60
N LEU A 79 6.41 -7.01 10.52
CA LEU A 79 6.04 -8.04 9.55
C LEU A 79 5.96 -9.42 10.20
N SER A 80 6.88 -9.74 11.10
CA SER A 80 6.83 -10.98 11.87
C SER A 80 5.53 -11.07 12.69
N THR A 81 5.13 -9.99 13.35
CA THR A 81 3.87 -9.92 14.10
C THR A 81 2.65 -10.12 13.19
N VAL A 82 2.60 -9.44 12.06
CA VAL A 82 1.52 -9.55 11.08
C VAL A 82 1.44 -10.96 10.49
N SER A 83 2.57 -11.54 10.14
CA SER A 83 2.64 -12.90 9.60
C SER A 83 2.18 -13.95 10.62
N GLN A 84 2.55 -13.77 11.89
CA GLN A 84 2.13 -14.65 12.97
C GLN A 84 0.61 -14.58 13.21
N TRP A 85 0.05 -13.37 13.22
CA TRP A 85 -1.39 -13.18 13.31
C TRP A 85 -2.12 -13.88 12.17
N THR A 86 -1.63 -13.70 10.93
CA THR A 86 -2.21 -14.32 9.74
C THR A 86 -2.15 -15.84 9.82
N THR A 87 -1.01 -16.40 10.21
CA THR A 87 -0.78 -17.84 10.34
C THR A 87 -1.72 -18.48 11.37
N LEU A 88 -1.94 -17.82 12.51
CA LEU A 88 -2.78 -18.31 13.58
C LEU A 88 -4.27 -18.10 13.34
N ASN A 89 -4.64 -17.29 12.37
CA ASN A 89 -6.04 -17.02 12.04
C ASN A 89 -6.68 -18.24 11.37
N ARG A 90 -7.81 -18.69 11.89
CA ARG A 90 -8.49 -19.91 11.43
C ARG A 90 -9.47 -19.70 10.29
N VAL A 91 -9.76 -18.44 9.96
CA VAL A 91 -10.73 -18.10 8.89
C VAL A 91 -10.13 -18.34 7.50
N TYR A 92 -8.86 -18.00 7.32
CA TYR A 92 -8.23 -18.00 6.00
C TYR A 92 -7.75 -19.37 5.55
N SER A 93 -7.89 -19.65 4.24
CA SER A 93 -7.28 -20.83 3.62
C SER A 93 -5.76 -20.73 3.64
N PRO A 94 -5.02 -21.86 3.57
CA PRO A 94 -3.56 -21.83 3.45
C PRO A 94 -3.07 -21.03 2.25
N ALA A 95 -3.78 -21.10 1.11
CA ALA A 95 -3.45 -20.34 -0.09
C ALA A 95 -3.60 -18.83 0.13
N ALA A 96 -4.66 -18.39 0.81
CA ALA A 96 -4.88 -16.99 1.14
C ALA A 96 -3.77 -16.44 2.05
N LYS A 97 -3.35 -17.21 3.04
CA LYS A 97 -2.24 -16.84 3.95
C LYS A 97 -0.93 -16.69 3.20
N ALA A 98 -0.60 -17.64 2.33
CA ALA A 98 0.63 -17.61 1.54
C ALA A 98 0.63 -16.42 0.56
N GLU A 99 -0.48 -16.14 -0.09
CA GLU A 99 -0.61 -14.99 -0.97
C GLU A 99 -0.38 -13.67 -0.22
N PHE A 100 -1.04 -13.48 0.92
CA PHE A 100 -0.95 -12.24 1.69
C PHE A 100 0.49 -11.90 2.10
N VAL A 101 1.26 -12.88 2.58
CA VAL A 101 2.65 -12.64 3.01
C VAL A 101 3.63 -12.48 1.84
N SER A 102 3.23 -12.85 0.62
CA SER A 102 4.08 -12.77 -0.58
C SER A 102 3.94 -11.45 -1.34
N VAL A 103 2.91 -10.64 -1.06
CA VAL A 103 2.62 -9.39 -1.78
C VAL A 103 2.83 -8.17 -0.89
N ALA A 104 2.75 -6.98 -1.51
CA ALA A 104 2.96 -5.71 -0.81
C ALA A 104 1.97 -5.46 0.34
N ASP A 105 0.81 -6.11 0.35
CA ASP A 105 -0.25 -5.93 1.35
C ASP A 105 0.24 -6.17 2.78
N SER A 106 0.99 -7.25 3.01
CA SER A 106 1.56 -7.55 4.33
C SER A 106 2.62 -6.53 4.76
N TRP A 107 3.41 -6.05 3.80
CA TRP A 107 4.47 -5.08 4.05
C TRP A 107 3.92 -3.70 4.40
N ILE A 108 2.84 -3.25 3.73
CA ILE A 108 2.24 -1.95 4.03
C ILE A 108 1.56 -1.96 5.42
N VAL A 109 0.95 -3.06 5.80
CA VAL A 109 0.39 -3.24 7.15
C VAL A 109 1.52 -3.24 8.19
N ALA A 110 2.63 -3.93 7.91
CA ALA A 110 3.79 -3.95 8.80
C ALA A 110 4.40 -2.56 9.00
N GLU A 111 4.55 -1.80 7.92
CA GLU A 111 5.06 -0.43 8.00
C GLU A 111 4.11 0.47 8.79
N ALA A 112 2.80 0.36 8.54
CA ALA A 112 1.80 1.12 9.27
C ALA A 112 1.82 0.79 10.78
N LEU A 113 2.00 -0.48 11.12
CA LEU A 113 2.13 -0.90 12.51
C LEU A 113 3.39 -0.33 13.15
N SER A 114 4.53 -0.41 12.47
CA SER A 114 5.81 0.07 13.01
C SER A 114 5.83 1.58 13.25
N GLN A 115 5.16 2.35 12.39
CA GLN A 115 5.11 3.80 12.44
C GLN A 115 3.87 4.36 13.13
N SER A 116 2.92 3.50 13.50
CA SER A 116 1.61 3.91 14.06
C SER A 116 0.86 4.90 13.15
N VAL A 117 0.82 4.60 11.86
CA VAL A 117 0.15 5.43 10.85
C VAL A 117 -1.01 4.68 10.19
N THR A 118 -1.84 5.40 9.45
CA THR A 118 -3.04 4.86 8.81
C THR A 118 -2.77 4.45 7.37
N VAL A 119 -3.25 3.26 6.97
CA VAL A 119 -3.24 2.81 5.57
C VAL A 119 -4.49 3.30 4.85
N VAL A 120 -4.32 3.81 3.64
CA VAL A 120 -5.42 4.17 2.73
C VAL A 120 -5.49 3.13 1.63
N THR A 121 -6.61 2.45 1.53
CA THR A 121 -6.85 1.37 0.55
C THR A 121 -8.28 1.40 0.05
N HIS A 122 -8.52 0.85 -1.14
CA HIS A 122 -9.87 0.62 -1.66
C HIS A 122 -10.48 -0.70 -1.19
N GLU A 123 -9.71 -1.53 -0.51
CA GLU A 123 -10.25 -2.78 0.03
C GLU A 123 -11.29 -2.51 1.11
N THR A 124 -12.34 -3.31 1.12
CA THR A 124 -13.37 -3.29 2.16
C THR A 124 -13.20 -4.47 3.09
N SER A 125 -13.49 -4.27 4.37
CA SER A 125 -13.46 -5.34 5.37
C SER A 125 -14.42 -6.47 5.01
N ASP A 126 -13.94 -7.70 5.16
CA ASP A 126 -14.73 -8.92 5.03
C ASP A 126 -14.12 -10.00 5.96
N PRO A 127 -14.39 -9.94 7.27
CA PRO A 127 -13.74 -10.80 8.26
C PRO A 127 -14.04 -12.30 8.08
N ILE A 128 -15.06 -12.66 7.30
CA ILE A 128 -15.42 -14.05 7.02
C ILE A 128 -14.89 -14.54 5.68
N CYS A 129 -14.20 -13.71 4.91
CA CYS A 129 -13.60 -14.10 3.65
C CYS A 129 -12.48 -15.12 3.86
N LYS A 130 -12.65 -16.32 3.31
CA LYS A 130 -11.68 -17.42 3.44
C LYS A 130 -10.61 -17.41 2.34
N LYS A 131 -10.93 -16.80 1.21
CA LYS A 131 -10.12 -16.86 -0.01
C LYS A 131 -9.05 -15.77 -0.09
N ARG A 132 -9.19 -14.72 0.71
CA ARG A 132 -8.26 -13.59 0.69
C ARG A 132 -8.19 -12.91 2.05
N VAL A 133 -6.97 -12.55 2.43
CA VAL A 133 -6.73 -11.70 3.61
C VAL A 133 -6.83 -10.24 3.15
N LYS A 134 -7.77 -9.51 3.73
CA LYS A 134 -8.01 -8.09 3.41
C LYS A 134 -7.23 -7.17 4.34
N ILE A 135 -6.65 -6.10 3.81
CA ILE A 135 -5.89 -5.11 4.59
C ILE A 135 -6.70 -4.58 5.79
N PRO A 136 -7.97 -4.14 5.64
CA PRO A 136 -8.73 -3.64 6.78
C PRO A 136 -8.95 -4.65 7.90
N ASP A 137 -9.01 -5.93 7.56
CA ASP A 137 -9.24 -7.00 8.55
C ASP A 137 -7.99 -7.32 9.36
N VAL A 138 -6.81 -6.99 8.84
CA VAL A 138 -5.53 -7.13 9.56
C VAL A 138 -5.26 -5.91 10.45
N CYS A 139 -5.59 -4.72 9.97
CA CYS A 139 -5.46 -3.48 10.71
C CYS A 139 -6.42 -3.41 11.88
#